data_a306e95a2770cecc3de4bf77b0761dca
#
_entry.id   a306e95a2770cecc3de4bf77b0761dca
#
_cell.length_a   1.000
_cell.length_b   1.000
_cell.length_c   1.000
_cell.angle_alpha   90.00
_cell.angle_beta   90.00
_cell.angle_gamma   90.00
#
_symmetry.space_group_name_H-M   'P 1'
#
loop_
_entity.id
_entity.type
_entity.pdbx_description
1 polymer ?
#
loop_
_entity_poly.entity_id
_entity_poly.type
_entity_poly.pdbx_seq_one_letter_code
_entity_poly.pdbx_strand_id
1 'polypeptide(L)'
;MQPDKIECVYTHYDRMIIGAANPVDQALQLGTYEQLKADHFLSRREIGIINIAGNGYVTVDGEKFELEKQDCLYIGKGKEKIIFSSVNKSSPAKFIFFSCPAHQEFPTRLMKPAEALPAEMGSLDNNNHRVINKYIHNDGIQSCQLVLGVTNFKKGSIWNTMPPHLHDRRMESYFYFDLPEGQRVIHFMGEPNETRHIFLNNDQAILSPPWSIHSGVATANYSFIWAMAGENKVFTDMDPVPVQSLK
;
A
#
# COMPACT_ATOMS: atom_id res chain seq x y z
N MET A 1 -1.00 -11.26 -9.68
CA MET A 1 -2.23 -10.58 -10.17
C MET A 1 -2.65 -11.18 -11.50
N GLN A 2 -3.86 -11.71 -11.58
CA GLN A 2 -4.41 -12.30 -12.81
C GLN A 2 -5.02 -11.20 -13.69
N PRO A 3 -4.87 -11.28 -15.04
CA PRO A 3 -5.57 -10.37 -15.95
C PRO A 3 -7.08 -10.41 -15.75
N ASP A 4 -7.72 -9.26 -15.89
CA ASP A 4 -9.17 -9.07 -15.81
C ASP A 4 -9.83 -9.58 -14.52
N LYS A 5 -9.09 -9.49 -13.40
CA LYS A 5 -9.58 -9.85 -12.07
C LYS A 5 -9.29 -8.79 -11.03
N ILE A 6 -10.17 -8.77 -10.02
CA ILE A 6 -9.94 -8.13 -8.72
C ILE A 6 -9.69 -9.26 -7.72
N GLU A 7 -8.58 -9.18 -7.02
CA GLU A 7 -8.18 -10.13 -5.98
C GLU A 7 -8.08 -9.38 -4.66
N CYS A 8 -8.65 -9.91 -3.58
CA CYS A 8 -8.66 -9.29 -2.26
C CYS A 8 -8.30 -10.28 -1.16
N VAL A 9 -7.58 -9.77 -0.17
CA VAL A 9 -7.32 -10.46 1.10
C VAL A 9 -7.86 -9.60 2.24
N TYR A 10 -8.71 -10.18 3.07
CA TYR A 10 -9.22 -9.58 4.29
C TYR A 10 -8.41 -10.09 5.49
N THR A 11 -7.99 -9.19 6.37
CA THR A 11 -7.39 -9.54 7.66
C THR A 11 -8.23 -9.03 8.82
N HIS A 12 -8.18 -9.73 9.95
CA HIS A 12 -8.81 -9.28 11.20
C HIS A 12 -8.01 -8.18 11.91
N TYR A 13 -6.73 -7.99 11.58
CA TYR A 13 -5.96 -6.84 12.05
C TYR A 13 -6.53 -5.56 11.44
N ASP A 14 -7.06 -4.69 12.30
CA ASP A 14 -7.75 -3.44 11.94
C ASP A 14 -8.76 -3.59 10.78
N ARG A 15 -9.19 -4.82 10.50
CA ARG A 15 -10.10 -5.17 9.41
C ARG A 15 -9.63 -4.64 8.05
N MET A 16 -8.32 -4.62 7.85
CA MET A 16 -7.72 -4.19 6.59
C MET A 16 -8.08 -5.14 5.46
N ILE A 17 -8.35 -4.60 4.29
CA ILE A 17 -8.39 -5.33 3.02
C ILE A 17 -7.26 -4.81 2.15
N ILE A 18 -6.46 -5.74 1.61
CA ILE A 18 -5.54 -5.47 0.53
C ILE A 18 -6.13 -6.07 -0.72
N GLY A 19 -6.12 -5.32 -1.81
CA GLY A 19 -6.59 -5.83 -3.08
C GLY A 19 -5.78 -5.32 -4.25
N ALA A 20 -5.95 -6.00 -5.35
CA ALA A 20 -5.36 -5.67 -6.64
C ALA A 20 -6.42 -5.78 -7.74
N ALA A 21 -6.44 -4.82 -8.66
CA ALA A 21 -7.26 -4.85 -9.86
C ALA A 21 -6.35 -4.73 -11.09
N ASN A 22 -6.46 -5.68 -12.03
CA ASN A 22 -5.65 -5.75 -13.24
C ASN A 22 -6.55 -5.75 -14.50
N PRO A 23 -7.16 -4.60 -14.87
CA PRO A 23 -8.05 -4.50 -16.03
C PRO A 23 -7.23 -4.46 -17.32
N VAL A 24 -7.16 -5.58 -18.06
CA VAL A 24 -6.43 -5.69 -19.34
C VAL A 24 -7.38 -5.50 -20.51
N ASP A 25 -8.34 -6.39 -20.67
CA ASP A 25 -9.28 -6.39 -21.79
C ASP A 25 -10.63 -5.75 -21.48
N GLN A 26 -11.00 -5.70 -20.21
CA GLN A 26 -12.29 -5.19 -19.74
C GLN A 26 -12.16 -4.33 -18.48
N ALA A 27 -13.14 -3.45 -18.29
CA ALA A 27 -13.28 -2.71 -17.04
C ALA A 27 -13.75 -3.64 -15.90
N LEU A 28 -13.25 -3.41 -14.70
CA LEU A 28 -13.52 -4.23 -13.51
C LEU A 28 -14.26 -3.40 -12.45
N GLN A 29 -15.45 -3.84 -12.07
CA GLN A 29 -16.20 -3.20 -11.00
C GLN A 29 -15.84 -3.86 -9.65
N LEU A 30 -15.47 -3.02 -8.64
CA LEU A 30 -15.27 -3.48 -7.28
C LEU A 30 -16.62 -3.84 -6.66
N GLY A 31 -16.81 -5.13 -6.43
CA GLY A 31 -17.98 -5.66 -5.74
C GLY A 31 -17.84 -5.66 -4.23
N THR A 32 -18.91 -5.87 -3.51
CA THR A 32 -18.87 -6.18 -2.09
C THR A 32 -18.62 -7.67 -1.84
N TYR A 33 -18.27 -8.03 -0.62
CA TYR A 33 -18.00 -9.41 -0.19
C TYR A 33 -18.90 -9.78 0.99
N GLU A 34 -19.23 -11.07 1.12
CA GLU A 34 -20.12 -11.55 2.16
C GLU A 34 -19.64 -11.18 3.57
N GLN A 35 -18.33 -11.20 3.80
CA GLN A 35 -17.72 -10.83 5.07
C GLN A 35 -17.99 -9.37 5.49
N LEU A 36 -18.28 -8.51 4.52
CA LEU A 36 -18.56 -7.09 4.80
C LEU A 36 -20.01 -6.85 5.23
N LYS A 37 -20.94 -7.75 4.89
CA LYS A 37 -22.39 -7.59 5.18
C LYS A 37 -22.88 -6.17 4.89
N ALA A 38 -22.59 -5.70 3.68
CA ALA A 38 -22.85 -4.33 3.22
C ALA A 38 -23.28 -4.34 1.75
N ASP A 39 -24.11 -3.38 1.35
CA ASP A 39 -24.66 -3.28 -0.01
C ASP A 39 -23.57 -2.91 -1.02
N HIS A 40 -22.59 -2.07 -0.59
CA HIS A 40 -21.45 -1.68 -1.40
C HIS A 40 -20.16 -1.81 -0.61
N PHE A 41 -19.03 -1.90 -1.33
CA PHE A 41 -17.72 -2.07 -0.72
C PHE A 41 -17.38 -0.94 0.28
N LEU A 42 -17.69 0.31 -0.05
CA LEU A 42 -17.40 1.48 0.79
C LEU A 42 -18.57 1.93 1.67
N SER A 43 -19.61 1.14 1.90
CA SER A 43 -20.70 1.52 2.80
C SER A 43 -20.21 1.94 4.20
N ARG A 44 -19.14 1.31 4.69
CA ARG A 44 -18.55 1.55 6.02
C ARG A 44 -17.02 1.59 5.99
N ARG A 45 -16.42 1.79 4.83
CA ARG A 45 -14.96 1.72 4.62
C ARG A 45 -14.48 2.90 3.80
N GLU A 46 -13.22 3.19 3.93
CA GLU A 46 -12.44 4.06 3.05
C GLU A 46 -11.43 3.23 2.28
N ILE A 47 -10.91 3.77 1.17
CA ILE A 47 -9.93 3.09 0.32
C ILE A 47 -8.90 4.07 -0.22
N GLY A 48 -7.64 3.63 -0.23
CA GLY A 48 -6.53 4.27 -0.95
C GLY A 48 -6.08 3.36 -2.08
N ILE A 49 -5.91 3.91 -3.27
CA ILE A 49 -5.57 3.20 -4.50
C ILE A 49 -4.28 3.79 -5.07
N ILE A 50 -3.30 2.95 -5.38
CA ILE A 50 -2.08 3.33 -6.09
C ILE A 50 -2.05 2.59 -7.44
N ASN A 51 -1.84 3.31 -8.54
CA ASN A 51 -1.52 2.68 -9.81
C ASN A 51 -0.01 2.39 -9.90
N ILE A 52 0.38 1.16 -10.22
CA ILE A 52 1.79 0.75 -10.27
C ILE A 52 2.30 0.42 -11.68
N ALA A 53 1.49 0.64 -12.73
CA ALA A 53 1.85 0.27 -14.10
C ALA A 53 1.42 1.32 -15.12
N GLY A 54 0.91 0.92 -16.27
CA GLY A 54 0.42 1.81 -17.33
C GLY A 54 -0.73 2.71 -16.85
N ASN A 55 -1.05 3.75 -17.62
CA ASN A 55 -2.12 4.70 -17.27
C ASN A 55 -3.49 4.01 -17.26
N GLY A 56 -4.32 4.40 -16.30
CA GLY A 56 -5.66 3.86 -16.18
C GLY A 56 -6.63 4.84 -15.52
N TYR A 57 -7.87 4.42 -15.46
CA TYR A 57 -8.94 5.20 -14.86
C TYR A 57 -9.56 4.45 -13.69
N VAL A 58 -9.88 5.22 -12.64
CA VAL A 58 -10.81 4.80 -11.60
C VAL A 58 -12.04 5.68 -11.70
N THR A 59 -13.20 5.07 -11.97
CA THR A 59 -14.48 5.80 -12.02
C THR A 59 -15.22 5.56 -10.71
N VAL A 60 -15.62 6.65 -10.03
CA VAL A 60 -16.28 6.65 -8.74
C VAL A 60 -17.65 7.32 -8.89
N ASP A 61 -18.74 6.56 -8.80
CA ASP A 61 -20.13 7.05 -8.96
C ASP A 61 -20.32 7.90 -10.25
N GLY A 62 -19.61 7.54 -11.32
CA GLY A 62 -19.66 8.25 -12.61
C GLY A 62 -18.58 9.31 -12.81
N GLU A 63 -17.93 9.78 -11.77
CA GLU A 63 -16.77 10.68 -11.90
C GLU A 63 -15.51 9.89 -12.23
N LYS A 64 -14.75 10.33 -13.23
CA LYS A 64 -13.60 9.61 -13.78
C LYS A 64 -12.29 10.28 -13.39
N PHE A 65 -11.41 9.54 -12.74
CA PHE A 65 -10.07 9.95 -12.35
C PHE A 65 -9.04 9.20 -13.18
N GLU A 66 -8.14 9.91 -13.84
CA GLU A 66 -7.00 9.32 -14.54
C GLU A 66 -5.83 9.20 -13.57
N LEU A 67 -5.25 7.99 -13.48
CA LEU A 67 -4.09 7.70 -12.65
C LEU A 67 -2.91 7.27 -13.53
N GLU A 68 -1.84 8.04 -13.48
CA GLU A 68 -0.53 7.64 -13.97
C GLU A 68 0.18 6.73 -12.94
N LYS A 69 1.32 6.18 -13.31
CA LYS A 69 2.09 5.33 -12.38
C LYS A 69 2.47 6.09 -11.10
N GLN A 70 2.16 5.50 -9.95
CA GLN A 70 2.33 6.01 -8.59
C GLN A 70 1.38 7.15 -8.19
N ASP A 71 0.41 7.52 -9.02
CA ASP A 71 -0.68 8.37 -8.55
C ASP A 71 -1.51 7.64 -7.48
N CYS A 72 -1.96 8.40 -6.49
CA CYS A 72 -2.79 7.93 -5.39
C CYS A 72 -4.19 8.52 -5.48
N LEU A 73 -5.22 7.67 -5.48
CA LEU A 73 -6.61 8.09 -5.34
C LEU A 73 -7.14 7.60 -3.98
N TYR A 74 -7.57 8.53 -3.14
CA TYR A 74 -8.34 8.25 -1.94
C TYR A 74 -9.83 8.39 -2.23
N ILE A 75 -10.64 7.45 -1.73
CA ILE A 75 -12.09 7.48 -1.81
C ILE A 75 -12.66 7.24 -0.40
N GLY A 76 -13.44 8.20 0.10
CA GLY A 76 -14.11 8.12 1.39
C GLY A 76 -15.28 7.13 1.38
N LYS A 77 -15.79 6.80 2.57
CA LYS A 77 -16.97 5.95 2.72
C LYS A 77 -18.21 6.54 2.04
N GLY A 78 -19.18 5.69 1.73
CA GLY A 78 -20.47 6.08 1.15
C GLY A 78 -20.54 6.02 -0.37
N LYS A 79 -19.39 5.86 -1.06
CA LYS A 79 -19.38 5.69 -2.51
C LYS A 79 -19.81 4.28 -2.89
N GLU A 80 -20.66 4.17 -3.92
CA GLU A 80 -21.34 2.92 -4.27
C GLU A 80 -20.61 2.16 -5.37
N LYS A 81 -20.19 2.86 -6.42
CA LYS A 81 -19.68 2.24 -7.63
C LYS A 81 -18.25 2.67 -7.94
N ILE A 82 -17.34 1.70 -7.90
CA ILE A 82 -15.93 1.90 -8.24
C ILE A 82 -15.59 0.98 -9.40
N ILE A 83 -15.06 1.56 -10.49
CA ILE A 83 -14.70 0.81 -11.71
C ILE A 83 -13.26 1.13 -12.07
N PHE A 84 -12.46 0.08 -12.31
CA PHE A 84 -11.08 0.17 -12.79
C PHE A 84 -11.03 -0.10 -14.28
N SER A 85 -10.26 0.65 -15.04
CA SER A 85 -10.00 0.41 -16.46
C SER A 85 -8.62 0.89 -16.89
N SER A 86 -8.03 0.25 -17.89
CA SER A 86 -6.77 0.69 -18.50
C SER A 86 -7.03 1.67 -19.65
N VAL A 87 -6.09 2.60 -19.84
CA VAL A 87 -6.08 3.46 -21.04
C VAL A 87 -5.66 2.66 -22.26
N ASN A 88 -4.67 1.77 -22.11
CA ASN A 88 -4.09 1.00 -23.19
C ASN A 88 -3.90 -0.47 -22.79
N LYS A 89 -4.47 -1.38 -23.54
CA LYS A 89 -4.35 -2.84 -23.35
C LYS A 89 -2.91 -3.36 -23.50
N SER A 90 -2.10 -2.71 -24.33
CA SER A 90 -0.70 -3.11 -24.54
C SER A 90 0.21 -2.67 -23.38
N SER A 91 -0.25 -1.75 -22.54
CA SER A 91 0.40 -1.29 -21.32
C SER A 91 -0.68 -1.09 -20.25
N PRO A 92 -1.26 -2.18 -19.73
CA PRO A 92 -2.39 -2.09 -18.82
C PRO A 92 -2.00 -1.45 -17.49
N ALA A 93 -2.96 -0.79 -16.86
CA ALA A 93 -2.84 -0.32 -15.50
C ALA A 93 -2.91 -1.50 -14.52
N LYS A 94 -2.24 -1.35 -13.39
CA LYS A 94 -2.33 -2.25 -12.24
C LYS A 94 -2.62 -1.42 -11.00
N PHE A 95 -3.78 -1.59 -10.42
CA PHE A 95 -4.19 -0.86 -9.24
C PHE A 95 -4.05 -1.71 -7.99
N ILE A 96 -3.29 -1.21 -7.02
CA ILE A 96 -3.20 -1.80 -5.69
C ILE A 96 -3.99 -0.94 -4.74
N PHE A 97 -4.81 -1.53 -3.89
CA PHE A 97 -5.62 -0.77 -2.96
C PHE A 97 -5.62 -1.35 -1.55
N PHE A 98 -5.77 -0.44 -0.60
CA PHE A 98 -5.87 -0.73 0.83
C PHE A 98 -7.14 -0.09 1.36
N SER A 99 -7.92 -0.84 2.11
CA SER A 99 -9.19 -0.37 2.65
C SER A 99 -9.35 -0.78 4.10
N CYS A 100 -9.83 0.12 4.93
CA CYS A 100 -10.13 -0.11 6.33
C CYS A 100 -11.48 0.51 6.71
N PRO A 101 -12.07 0.19 7.88
CA PRO A 101 -13.32 0.80 8.33
C PRO A 101 -13.21 2.32 8.47
N ALA A 102 -14.31 3.02 8.17
CA ALA A 102 -14.38 4.47 8.25
C ALA A 102 -15.64 4.91 9.00
N HIS A 103 -15.49 5.80 10.00
CA HIS A 103 -16.58 6.30 10.84
C HIS A 103 -17.22 7.58 10.27
N GLN A 104 -16.50 8.32 9.40
CA GLN A 104 -17.02 9.51 8.72
C GLN A 104 -16.64 9.52 7.25
N GLU A 105 -17.26 10.40 6.48
CA GLU A 105 -16.96 10.60 5.07
C GLU A 105 -15.89 11.69 4.90
N PHE A 106 -14.90 11.42 4.02
CA PHE A 106 -13.95 12.40 3.51
C PHE A 106 -14.05 12.49 1.99
N PRO A 107 -13.74 13.65 1.39
CA PRO A 107 -13.81 13.84 -0.06
C PRO A 107 -12.88 12.90 -0.83
N THR A 108 -13.32 12.43 -1.98
CA THR A 108 -12.45 11.75 -2.95
C THR A 108 -11.36 12.72 -3.40
N ARG A 109 -10.10 12.26 -3.38
CA ARG A 109 -8.96 13.10 -3.74
C ARG A 109 -7.87 12.31 -4.49
N LEU A 110 -7.52 12.78 -5.67
CA LEU A 110 -6.35 12.36 -6.42
C LEU A 110 -5.14 13.18 -5.96
N MET A 111 -3.98 12.53 -5.83
CA MET A 111 -2.71 13.18 -5.50
C MET A 111 -1.59 12.54 -6.33
N LYS A 112 -0.79 13.36 -6.97
CA LYS A 112 0.39 12.94 -7.72
C LYS A 112 1.62 12.79 -6.82
N PRO A 113 2.64 12.00 -7.21
CA PRO A 113 3.88 11.85 -6.43
C PRO A 113 4.56 13.16 -6.05
N ALA A 114 4.54 14.14 -6.96
CA ALA A 114 5.14 15.47 -6.72
C ALA A 114 4.40 16.28 -5.62
N GLU A 115 3.12 16.00 -5.39
CA GLU A 115 2.30 16.65 -4.36
C GLU A 115 2.41 15.97 -3.00
N ALA A 116 2.94 14.73 -2.96
CA ALA A 116 3.04 13.89 -1.76
C ALA A 116 4.24 14.24 -0.86
N LEU A 117 4.76 15.47 -0.97
CA LEU A 117 5.90 15.98 -0.20
C LEU A 117 7.09 14.99 -0.19
N PRO A 118 7.66 14.68 -1.36
CA PRO A 118 8.69 13.66 -1.48
C PRO A 118 9.89 13.97 -0.57
N ALA A 119 10.21 13.03 0.31
CA ALA A 119 11.33 13.12 1.23
C ALA A 119 12.45 12.16 0.81
N GLU A 120 13.62 12.69 0.48
CA GLU A 120 14.81 11.88 0.19
C GLU A 120 15.51 11.53 1.51
N MET A 121 15.73 10.23 1.75
CA MET A 121 16.23 9.73 3.03
C MET A 121 17.26 8.61 2.85
N GLY A 122 18.09 8.43 3.89
CA GLY A 122 19.13 7.42 3.90
C GLY A 122 20.35 7.80 3.09
N SER A 123 21.23 6.83 2.84
CA SER A 123 22.46 7.00 2.08
C SER A 123 22.86 5.73 1.35
N LEU A 124 23.75 5.83 0.38
CA LEU A 124 24.34 4.65 -0.29
C LEU A 124 25.21 3.85 0.67
N ASP A 125 25.91 4.51 1.60
CA ASP A 125 26.76 3.82 2.60
C ASP A 125 25.96 2.86 3.48
N ASN A 126 24.68 3.19 3.75
CA ASN A 126 23.77 2.33 4.51
C ASN A 126 22.89 1.46 3.61
N ASN A 127 23.08 1.48 2.29
CA ASN A 127 22.26 0.75 1.30
C ASN A 127 20.75 1.00 1.43
N ASN A 128 20.36 2.20 1.86
CA ASN A 128 18.96 2.56 2.12
C ASN A 128 18.54 3.93 1.57
N HIS A 129 19.29 4.45 0.58
CA HIS A 129 18.95 5.69 -0.10
C HIS A 129 17.65 5.55 -0.86
N ARG A 130 16.64 6.37 -0.52
CA ARG A 130 15.26 6.23 -0.99
C ARG A 130 14.50 7.55 -1.00
N VAL A 131 13.41 7.58 -1.78
CA VAL A 131 12.41 8.66 -1.73
C VAL A 131 11.12 8.11 -1.14
N ILE A 132 10.57 8.80 -0.16
CA ILE A 132 9.30 8.48 0.48
C ILE A 132 8.26 9.49 0.04
N ASN A 133 7.18 9.03 -0.60
CA ASN A 133 6.01 9.80 -0.97
C ASN A 133 4.87 9.45 0.00
N LYS A 134 4.45 10.43 0.82
CA LYS A 134 3.36 10.26 1.80
C LYS A 134 2.08 10.85 1.22
N TYR A 135 1.11 10.02 0.88
CA TYR A 135 -0.13 10.47 0.27
C TYR A 135 -1.24 10.70 1.29
N ILE A 136 -1.58 9.65 2.05
CA ILE A 136 -2.67 9.68 3.03
C ILE A 136 -2.03 9.69 4.42
N HIS A 137 -2.11 10.82 5.11
CA HIS A 137 -1.58 11.05 6.46
C HIS A 137 -2.12 12.36 7.02
N ASN A 138 -1.74 12.73 8.25
CA ASN A 138 -2.27 13.92 8.94
C ASN A 138 -2.09 15.23 8.16
N ASP A 139 -0.98 15.41 7.45
CA ASP A 139 -0.66 16.64 6.70
C ASP A 139 -0.91 16.48 5.18
N GLY A 140 -1.45 15.34 4.75
CA GLY A 140 -1.77 15.02 3.36
C GLY A 140 -3.27 14.88 3.10
N ILE A 141 -3.63 13.84 2.33
CA ILE A 141 -5.04 13.47 2.15
C ILE A 141 -5.61 13.01 3.49
N GLN A 142 -6.74 13.61 3.88
CA GLN A 142 -7.42 13.26 5.13
C GLN A 142 -8.19 11.95 4.99
N SER A 143 -8.17 11.15 6.04
CA SER A 143 -8.81 9.83 6.15
C SER A 143 -9.29 9.59 7.57
N CYS A 144 -10.06 8.54 7.80
CA CYS A 144 -10.43 8.12 9.17
C CYS A 144 -9.26 7.50 9.90
N GLN A 145 -8.66 6.46 9.35
CA GLN A 145 -7.54 5.73 9.96
C GLN A 145 -6.50 5.24 8.94
N LEU A 146 -6.81 5.26 7.64
CA LEU A 146 -5.86 4.83 6.61
C LEU A 146 -4.67 5.79 6.53
N VAL A 147 -3.46 5.23 6.60
CA VAL A 147 -2.21 5.92 6.25
C VAL A 147 -1.58 5.17 5.08
N LEU A 148 -1.14 5.90 4.05
CA LEU A 148 -0.65 5.28 2.82
C LEU A 148 0.48 6.10 2.20
N GLY A 149 1.53 5.39 1.77
CA GLY A 149 2.61 5.98 1.01
C GLY A 149 3.36 4.98 0.14
N VAL A 150 4.30 5.52 -0.62
CA VAL A 150 5.19 4.74 -1.50
C VAL A 150 6.63 5.10 -1.19
N THR A 151 7.47 4.08 -1.09
CA THR A 151 8.91 4.22 -0.97
C THR A 151 9.59 3.67 -2.22
N ASN A 152 10.43 4.50 -2.84
CA ASN A 152 11.19 4.16 -4.04
C ASN A 152 12.68 4.13 -3.69
N PHE A 153 13.33 2.98 -3.81
CA PHE A 153 14.75 2.87 -3.60
C PHE A 153 15.55 3.42 -4.78
N LYS A 154 16.60 4.14 -4.48
CA LYS A 154 17.60 4.55 -5.45
C LYS A 154 18.52 3.38 -5.80
N LYS A 155 19.12 3.42 -6.99
CA LYS A 155 20.06 2.38 -7.44
C LYS A 155 21.16 2.11 -6.41
N GLY A 156 21.38 0.85 -6.08
CA GLY A 156 22.35 0.41 -5.07
C GLY A 156 21.80 0.33 -3.66
N SER A 157 20.53 0.67 -3.44
CA SER A 157 19.88 0.60 -2.12
C SER A 157 18.83 -0.49 -2.10
N ILE A 158 18.82 -1.27 -1.02
CA ILE A 158 18.03 -2.51 -0.91
C ILE A 158 17.38 -2.71 0.46
N TRP A 159 17.82 -1.97 1.52
CA TRP A 159 17.29 -2.13 2.89
C TRP A 159 16.14 -1.18 3.17
N ASN A 160 14.96 -1.71 3.47
CA ASN A 160 13.84 -0.95 4.00
C ASN A 160 13.69 -1.16 5.51
N THR A 161 13.22 -0.11 6.20
CA THR A 161 12.87 -0.15 7.62
C THR A 161 13.98 -0.80 8.46
N MET A 162 15.19 -0.33 8.25
CA MET A 162 16.38 -0.72 9.01
C MET A 162 17.02 0.54 9.61
N PRO A 163 17.11 0.70 10.95
CA PRO A 163 16.67 -0.25 11.98
C PRO A 163 15.17 -0.56 11.92
N PRO A 164 14.78 -1.79 12.32
CA PRO A 164 13.38 -2.17 12.37
C PRO A 164 12.64 -1.47 13.51
N HIS A 165 11.34 -1.44 13.39
CA HIS A 165 10.44 -0.99 14.45
C HIS A 165 9.15 -1.81 14.43
N LEU A 166 8.34 -1.65 15.44
CA LEU A 166 6.96 -2.12 15.52
C LEU A 166 6.07 -0.98 16.03
N HIS A 167 4.78 -1.17 16.04
CA HIS A 167 3.81 -0.24 16.64
C HIS A 167 2.52 -0.97 17.00
N ASP A 168 2.32 -1.23 18.30
CA ASP A 168 1.15 -1.97 18.82
C ASP A 168 -0.20 -1.31 18.50
N ARG A 169 -0.20 -0.01 18.19
CA ARG A 169 -1.40 0.80 17.92
C ARG A 169 -1.92 0.66 16.50
N ARG A 170 -1.15 0.04 15.56
CA ARG A 170 -1.50 -0.07 14.14
C ARG A 170 -0.95 -1.34 13.53
N MET A 171 -1.72 -1.97 12.64
CA MET A 171 -1.16 -2.93 11.72
C MET A 171 -0.47 -2.22 10.54
N GLU A 172 0.45 -2.88 9.88
CA GLU A 172 1.03 -2.39 8.63
C GLU A 172 1.04 -3.47 7.55
N SER A 173 0.97 -3.04 6.31
CA SER A 173 1.08 -3.91 5.16
C SER A 173 2.03 -3.31 4.13
N TYR A 174 2.88 -4.15 3.54
CA TYR A 174 3.71 -3.79 2.40
C TYR A 174 3.26 -4.52 1.14
N PHE A 175 3.26 -3.81 0.03
CA PHE A 175 3.12 -4.39 -1.30
C PHE A 175 4.38 -4.04 -2.11
N TYR A 176 5.15 -5.06 -2.52
CA TYR A 176 6.41 -4.89 -3.23
C TYR A 176 6.21 -4.89 -4.74
N PHE A 177 6.79 -3.91 -5.43
CA PHE A 177 6.71 -3.76 -6.89
C PHE A 177 7.98 -3.15 -7.48
N ASP A 178 8.09 -3.10 -8.80
CA ASP A 178 9.29 -2.66 -9.52
C ASP A 178 10.56 -3.45 -9.15
N LEU A 179 10.39 -4.69 -8.72
CA LEU A 179 11.48 -5.63 -8.49
C LEU A 179 11.79 -6.35 -9.81
N PRO A 180 13.03 -6.34 -10.29
CA PRO A 180 13.39 -7.01 -11.54
C PRO A 180 13.08 -8.51 -11.51
N GLU A 181 12.86 -9.10 -12.69
CA GLU A 181 12.60 -10.54 -12.82
C GLU A 181 13.75 -11.37 -12.23
N GLY A 182 13.40 -12.47 -11.57
CA GLY A 182 14.36 -13.36 -10.91
C GLY A 182 14.90 -12.86 -9.58
N GLN A 183 14.58 -11.60 -9.18
CA GLN A 183 15.00 -11.06 -7.89
C GLN A 183 13.97 -11.34 -6.79
N ARG A 184 14.38 -11.20 -5.53
CA ARG A 184 13.55 -11.47 -4.34
C ARG A 184 13.68 -10.38 -3.31
N VAL A 185 12.59 -10.14 -2.58
CA VAL A 185 12.61 -9.47 -1.29
C VAL A 185 12.63 -10.54 -0.20
N ILE A 186 13.46 -10.34 0.81
CA ILE A 186 13.46 -11.09 2.06
C ILE A 186 12.89 -10.17 3.11
N HIS A 187 11.65 -10.45 3.52
CA HIS A 187 10.96 -9.68 4.54
C HIS A 187 11.14 -10.35 5.91
N PHE A 188 11.51 -9.57 6.90
CA PHE A 188 11.65 -10.00 8.29
C PHE A 188 10.43 -9.54 9.09
N MET A 189 9.83 -10.45 9.85
CA MET A 189 8.70 -10.19 10.73
C MET A 189 8.76 -11.11 11.95
N GLY A 190 7.87 -10.88 12.90
CA GLY A 190 7.83 -11.59 14.18
C GLY A 190 8.18 -10.69 15.35
N GLU A 191 8.27 -11.25 16.53
CA GLU A 191 8.80 -10.52 17.68
C GLU A 191 10.31 -10.28 17.51
N PRO A 192 10.85 -9.18 18.06
CA PRO A 192 12.28 -8.86 17.89
C PRO A 192 13.24 -9.97 18.31
N ASN A 193 12.87 -10.73 19.33
CA ASN A 193 13.67 -11.83 19.86
C ASN A 193 13.38 -13.21 19.20
N GLU A 194 12.44 -13.25 18.27
CA GLU A 194 12.04 -14.44 17.53
C GLU A 194 11.57 -14.08 16.11
N THR A 195 12.51 -13.65 15.27
CA THR A 195 12.18 -13.22 13.91
C THR A 195 12.06 -14.41 12.94
N ARG A 196 11.28 -14.18 11.88
CA ARG A 196 11.14 -15.08 10.74
C ARG A 196 11.36 -14.28 9.46
N HIS A 197 11.81 -14.95 8.41
CA HIS A 197 11.92 -14.35 7.08
C HIS A 197 10.95 -14.99 6.10
N ILE A 198 10.49 -14.16 5.17
CA ILE A 198 9.56 -14.57 4.11
C ILE A 198 10.13 -14.08 2.77
N PHE A 199 10.28 -15.01 1.81
CA PHE A 199 10.70 -14.65 0.45
C PHE A 199 9.49 -14.18 -0.37
N LEU A 200 9.60 -13.00 -0.95
CA LEU A 200 8.56 -12.39 -1.78
C LEU A 200 9.07 -12.12 -3.20
N ASN A 201 8.18 -12.31 -4.15
CA ASN A 201 8.37 -11.90 -5.53
C ASN A 201 7.87 -10.48 -5.77
N ASN A 202 8.13 -9.98 -6.97
CA ASN A 202 7.43 -8.80 -7.48
C ASN A 202 5.90 -9.01 -7.44
N ASP A 203 5.16 -7.92 -7.21
CA ASP A 203 3.70 -7.92 -7.12
C ASP A 203 3.12 -8.82 -6.00
N GLN A 204 3.81 -8.90 -4.87
CA GLN A 204 3.34 -9.60 -3.67
C GLN A 204 3.25 -8.68 -2.45
N ALA A 205 2.31 -8.98 -1.56
CA ALA A 205 2.06 -8.26 -0.32
C ALA A 205 2.44 -9.08 0.91
N ILE A 206 2.71 -8.38 2.01
CA ILE A 206 2.88 -8.92 3.36
C ILE A 206 1.97 -8.15 4.32
N LEU A 207 1.39 -8.86 5.28
CA LEU A 207 0.60 -8.31 6.38
C LEU A 207 1.42 -8.42 7.66
N SER A 208 1.74 -7.30 8.28
CA SER A 208 2.44 -7.25 9.56
C SER A 208 1.47 -6.92 10.68
N PRO A 209 1.27 -7.84 11.65
CA PRO A 209 0.51 -7.55 12.86
C PRO A 209 1.15 -6.41 13.67
N PRO A 210 0.38 -5.70 14.52
CA PRO A 210 0.90 -4.60 15.34
C PRO A 210 2.15 -4.94 16.16
N TRP A 211 2.17 -6.13 16.76
CA TRP A 211 3.26 -6.63 17.61
C TRP A 211 4.53 -7.06 16.85
N SER A 212 4.45 -7.14 15.52
CA SER A 212 5.53 -7.67 14.67
C SER A 212 6.40 -6.54 14.15
N ILE A 213 7.71 -6.74 14.13
CA ILE A 213 8.60 -5.92 13.31
C ILE A 213 8.23 -6.11 11.83
N HIS A 214 8.57 -5.12 11.04
CA HIS A 214 8.49 -5.18 9.58
C HIS A 214 9.73 -4.52 8.99
N SER A 215 10.54 -5.32 8.36
CA SER A 215 11.80 -4.89 7.74
C SER A 215 12.07 -5.75 6.52
N GLY A 216 12.96 -5.34 5.65
CA GLY A 216 13.27 -6.17 4.49
C GLY A 216 14.54 -5.76 3.77
N VAL A 217 15.08 -6.72 3.04
CA VAL A 217 16.21 -6.53 2.12
C VAL A 217 15.89 -7.23 0.81
N ALA A 218 16.37 -6.70 -0.30
CA ALA A 218 16.17 -7.34 -1.59
C ALA A 218 17.50 -7.63 -2.29
N THR A 219 17.44 -8.48 -3.32
CA THR A 219 18.59 -8.81 -4.16
C THR A 219 18.85 -7.77 -5.26
N ALA A 220 17.93 -6.83 -5.44
CA ALA A 220 18.03 -5.64 -6.29
C ALA A 220 17.22 -4.50 -5.70
N ASN A 221 17.33 -3.27 -6.24
CA ASN A 221 16.47 -2.18 -5.82
C ASN A 221 15.03 -2.38 -6.33
N TYR A 222 14.08 -1.83 -5.61
CA TYR A 222 12.64 -2.02 -5.79
C TYR A 222 11.87 -0.82 -5.27
N SER A 223 10.56 -0.89 -5.36
CA SER A 223 9.63 0.02 -4.70
C SER A 223 8.65 -0.76 -3.84
N PHE A 224 8.06 -0.11 -2.84
CA PHE A 224 6.96 -0.71 -2.09
C PHE A 224 5.93 0.33 -1.65
N ILE A 225 4.68 -0.10 -1.63
CA ILE A 225 3.60 0.63 -0.99
C ILE A 225 3.56 0.17 0.46
N TRP A 226 3.40 1.10 1.38
CA TRP A 226 3.13 0.84 2.78
C TRP A 226 1.80 1.44 3.17
N ALA A 227 1.00 0.68 3.90
CA ALA A 227 -0.32 1.08 4.35
C ALA A 227 -0.54 0.64 5.79
N MET A 228 -1.05 1.54 6.61
CA MET A 228 -1.35 1.31 8.02
C MET A 228 -2.81 1.64 8.32
N ALA A 229 -3.37 0.95 9.30
CA ALA A 229 -4.63 1.30 9.94
C ALA A 229 -4.57 0.94 11.44
N GLY A 230 -5.32 1.65 12.26
CA GLY A 230 -5.38 1.44 13.70
C GLY A 230 -5.82 2.67 14.48
N GLU A 231 -5.32 2.85 15.68
CA GLU A 231 -5.79 3.85 16.62
C GLU A 231 -5.40 5.28 16.26
N ASN A 232 -4.33 5.49 15.47
CA ASN A 232 -3.88 6.82 15.09
C ASN A 232 -3.22 6.86 13.71
N LYS A 233 -2.96 8.08 13.21
CA LYS A 233 -2.30 8.35 11.92
C LYS A 233 -0.98 9.09 12.08
N VAL A 234 -0.39 9.08 13.26
CA VAL A 234 0.87 9.75 13.54
C VAL A 234 2.01 8.94 12.91
N PHE A 235 2.63 9.45 11.85
CA PHE A 235 3.67 8.74 11.10
C PHE A 235 4.86 8.32 11.99
N THR A 236 5.19 9.14 12.98
CA THR A 236 6.32 8.90 13.92
C THR A 236 5.96 8.06 15.15
N ASP A 237 4.73 7.53 15.24
CA ASP A 237 4.34 6.59 16.28
C ASP A 237 4.94 5.22 15.96
N MET A 238 6.19 5.03 16.34
CA MET A 238 6.99 3.83 16.12
C MET A 238 7.75 3.48 17.39
N ASP A 239 7.87 2.20 17.68
CA ASP A 239 8.67 1.62 18.76
C ASP A 239 9.97 1.05 18.17
N PRO A 240 11.10 1.80 18.17
CA PRO A 240 12.34 1.36 17.54
C PRO A 240 12.92 0.12 18.21
N VAL A 241 13.43 -0.79 17.40
CA VAL A 241 14.10 -2.01 17.84
C VAL A 241 15.58 -1.93 17.51
N PRO A 242 16.50 -2.00 18.50
CA PRO A 242 17.93 -2.04 18.23
C PRO A 242 18.31 -3.28 17.41
N VAL A 243 19.11 -3.10 16.36
CA VAL A 243 19.53 -4.21 15.47
C VAL A 243 20.18 -5.34 16.26
N GLN A 244 20.92 -5.03 17.32
CA GLN A 244 21.60 -6.04 18.14
C GLN A 244 20.65 -6.93 18.95
N SER A 245 19.38 -6.52 19.13
CA SER A 245 18.38 -7.29 19.86
C SER A 245 17.64 -8.30 18.98
N LEU A 246 17.79 -8.22 17.66
CA LEU A 246 17.14 -9.14 16.73
C LEU A 246 17.71 -10.57 16.85
N LYS A 247 16.82 -11.57 16.86
CA LYS A 247 17.16 -13.00 16.88
C LYS A 247 16.27 -13.80 15.95
#